data_444c94e7ea33715b0a4bba30e69f4b0f
#
_entry.id   444c94e7ea33715b0a4bba30e69f4b0f
#
_cell.length_a   1.000
_cell.length_b   1.000
_cell.length_c   1.000
_cell.angle_alpha   90.00
_cell.angle_beta   90.00
_cell.angle_gamma   90.00
#
_symmetry.space_group_name_H-M   'P 1'
#
loop_
_entity.id
_entity.type
_entity.pdbx_description
1 polymer ?
#
loop_
_entity_poly.entity_id
_entity_poly.type
_entity_poly.pdbx_seq_one_letter_code
_entity_poly.pdbx_strand_id
1 'polypeptide(L)'
;MLRKTGLEYSVPARGGWTIVHVGMLVPEAHEIFVCAAGCLRGVVLSAAEMNLTGRFSTVAIEEHNVTDGDMEELLIEGVTDILERLEKRPPCVLVYTSCIHHFMGTDLDDCFRVLGERFPDVDFVDCYMTPTMRKSTLNPDKMMRKRLYAAIKPLKTDENDVLLSGNCFAVTDSCDIKVLIEKAGKRLLELPNTNNYADYKKLGSAGLIISNLSVAKDAADELAAKLGVKSLQIPFSFGYNEIKDNLVKLAGAVGTEYDTFEADCKKADEALRAAKDVIGDCRIAVDGMITTRPYSLARLLAEHGFNIDIVFSDSVGGEDTDYEWLKKNVPGIRFEKCVSPDMRTYRYEEPVESSDSKLVQVQDNASNKDSYNTSIITAIGNNKSDIAESFGNKPKILALGQKAAYFTQSSYFVDMVENGPLYGFDGIVRLSEMMTESFLNAKDLKKTLDIKGWGCESCI
;
A
#
# COMPACT_ATOMS: atom_id res chain seq x y z
N MET A 1 18.30 1.66 21.92
CA MET A 1 19.12 0.87 20.98
C MET A 1 19.86 1.84 20.07
N LEU A 2 21.19 1.92 20.12
CA LEU A 2 22.00 2.80 19.28
C LEU A 2 21.78 2.41 17.82
N ARG A 3 21.32 3.36 16.98
CA ARG A 3 21.23 3.18 15.54
C ARG A 3 22.63 2.82 15.02
N LYS A 4 22.82 1.63 14.49
CA LYS A 4 23.98 1.36 13.61
C LYS A 4 23.79 2.28 12.39
N THR A 5 24.56 3.35 12.31
CA THR A 5 24.63 4.21 11.11
C THR A 5 25.47 3.48 10.08
N GLY A 6 24.91 3.18 8.91
CA GLY A 6 25.61 2.44 7.86
C GLY A 6 24.75 2.29 6.62
N LEU A 7 25.24 1.53 5.66
CA LEU A 7 24.53 1.17 4.44
C LEU A 7 23.30 0.35 4.79
N GLU A 8 22.18 0.66 4.15
CA GLU A 8 20.94 -0.11 4.27
C GLU A 8 20.96 -1.28 3.26
N TYR A 9 20.48 -2.43 3.68
CA TYR A 9 20.27 -3.58 2.78
C TYR A 9 19.01 -3.36 1.93
N SER A 10 19.17 -3.45 0.62
CA SER A 10 18.03 -3.44 -0.31
C SER A 10 17.60 -4.87 -0.59
N VAL A 11 16.46 -5.25 -0.07
CA VAL A 11 15.90 -6.60 -0.25
C VAL A 11 15.52 -6.79 -1.72
N PRO A 12 15.91 -7.91 -2.38
CA PRO A 12 15.50 -8.21 -3.76
C PRO A 12 14.08 -8.78 -3.83
N ALA A 13 13.18 -8.24 -3.02
CA ALA A 13 11.76 -8.46 -3.03
C ALA A 13 11.07 -7.12 -3.18
N ARG A 14 9.78 -7.14 -3.53
CA ARG A 14 9.03 -5.92 -3.72
C ARG A 14 9.02 -5.06 -2.47
N GLY A 15 9.23 -3.76 -2.68
CA GLY A 15 9.02 -2.72 -1.68
C GLY A 15 7.59 -2.17 -1.70
N GLY A 16 7.34 -1.14 -0.90
CA GLY A 16 6.13 -0.33 -1.00
C GLY A 16 6.07 0.45 -2.32
N TRP A 17 4.97 1.09 -2.57
CA TRP A 17 4.79 1.96 -3.73
C TRP A 17 5.81 3.11 -3.71
N THR A 18 6.43 3.33 -4.85
CA THR A 18 7.39 4.43 -5.05
C THR A 18 6.68 5.64 -5.64
N ILE A 19 7.39 6.78 -5.71
CA ILE A 19 6.88 7.99 -6.36
C ILE A 19 6.42 7.76 -7.81
N VAL A 20 7.04 6.81 -8.52
CA VAL A 20 6.64 6.42 -9.89
C VAL A 20 5.30 5.70 -9.88
N HIS A 21 5.14 4.68 -9.02
CA HIS A 21 3.87 3.95 -8.92
C HIS A 21 2.71 4.89 -8.59
N VAL A 22 2.96 5.81 -7.66
CA VAL A 22 1.95 6.78 -7.20
C VAL A 22 1.62 7.77 -8.32
N GLY A 23 2.61 8.31 -9.03
CA GLY A 23 2.39 9.26 -10.13
C GLY A 23 1.67 8.65 -11.32
N MET A 24 1.97 7.38 -11.63
CA MET A 24 1.30 6.64 -12.71
C MET A 24 -0.21 6.43 -12.49
N LEU A 25 -0.72 6.66 -11.27
CA LEU A 25 -2.16 6.66 -11.00
C LEU A 25 -2.91 7.79 -11.71
N VAL A 26 -2.23 8.91 -12.04
CA VAL A 26 -2.86 9.98 -12.83
C VAL A 26 -3.04 9.47 -14.26
N PRO A 27 -4.29 9.26 -14.72
CA PRO A 27 -4.52 8.64 -16.03
C PRO A 27 -4.03 9.54 -17.17
N GLU A 28 -3.51 8.92 -18.22
CA GLU A 28 -2.96 9.58 -19.41
C GLU A 28 -1.79 10.56 -19.13
N ALA A 29 -1.33 10.71 -17.87
CA ALA A 29 -0.16 11.52 -17.56
C ALA A 29 1.12 10.84 -18.04
N HIS A 30 2.14 11.64 -18.34
CA HIS A 30 3.49 11.20 -18.67
C HIS A 30 4.46 11.65 -17.58
N GLU A 31 5.31 10.76 -17.12
CA GLU A 31 6.34 11.07 -16.13
C GLU A 31 7.68 11.36 -16.81
N ILE A 32 8.28 12.49 -16.48
CA ILE A 32 9.61 12.87 -16.97
C ILE A 32 10.55 13.08 -15.76
N PHE A 33 11.60 12.26 -15.70
CA PHE A 33 12.61 12.37 -14.65
C PHE A 33 13.84 13.11 -15.15
N VAL A 34 14.13 14.26 -14.56
CA VAL A 34 15.32 15.07 -14.85
C VAL A 34 16.33 14.83 -13.74
N CYS A 35 17.30 13.93 -13.97
CA CYS A 35 18.24 13.54 -12.92
C CYS A 35 19.51 12.87 -13.49
N ALA A 36 20.53 12.73 -12.65
CA ALA A 36 21.73 12.01 -13.02
C ALA A 36 21.44 10.54 -13.35
N ALA A 37 22.15 9.98 -14.33
CA ALA A 37 21.97 8.61 -14.81
C ALA A 37 22.02 7.54 -13.70
N GLY A 38 22.84 7.75 -12.66
CA GLY A 38 22.91 6.86 -11.50
C GLY A 38 21.63 6.77 -10.67
N CYS A 39 20.76 7.78 -10.74
CA CYS A 39 19.48 7.82 -10.04
C CYS A 39 18.34 7.14 -10.81
N LEU A 40 18.49 6.92 -12.13
CA LEU A 40 17.43 6.46 -13.02
C LEU A 40 17.03 4.99 -12.81
N ARG A 41 17.99 4.13 -12.39
CA ARG A 41 17.73 2.68 -12.33
C ARG A 41 16.48 2.31 -11.54
N GLY A 42 16.30 2.89 -10.36
CA GLY A 42 15.17 2.55 -9.50
C GLY A 42 13.82 2.99 -10.09
N VAL A 43 13.78 4.18 -10.67
CA VAL A 43 12.55 4.75 -11.24
C VAL A 43 12.14 4.04 -12.53
N VAL A 44 13.10 3.71 -13.40
CA VAL A 44 12.84 2.92 -14.62
C VAL A 44 12.28 1.53 -14.28
N LEU A 45 12.84 0.86 -13.27
CA LEU A 45 12.33 -0.44 -12.83
C LEU A 45 10.90 -0.33 -12.30
N SER A 46 10.57 0.73 -11.56
CA SER A 46 9.21 0.94 -11.06
C SER A 46 8.19 1.14 -12.19
N ALA A 47 8.54 1.90 -13.23
CA ALA A 47 7.69 2.05 -14.42
C ALA A 47 7.50 0.71 -15.17
N ALA A 48 8.57 -0.09 -15.25
CA ALA A 48 8.52 -1.42 -15.85
C ALA A 48 7.68 -2.41 -15.03
N GLU A 49 7.73 -2.35 -13.69
CA GLU A 49 6.87 -3.15 -12.80
C GLU A 49 5.38 -2.96 -13.10
N MET A 50 4.98 -1.73 -13.44
CA MET A 50 3.59 -1.40 -13.82
C MET A 50 3.28 -1.64 -15.30
N ASN A 51 4.23 -2.09 -16.10
CA ASN A 51 4.12 -2.18 -17.55
C ASN A 51 3.75 -0.84 -18.22
N LEU A 52 4.22 0.28 -17.67
CA LEU A 52 3.89 1.64 -18.08
C LEU A 52 5.11 2.44 -18.61
N THR A 53 6.14 1.74 -19.11
CA THR A 53 7.34 2.39 -19.69
C THR A 53 7.03 3.33 -20.84
N GLY A 54 5.92 3.13 -21.57
CA GLY A 54 5.44 4.04 -22.61
C GLY A 54 4.96 5.41 -22.10
N ARG A 55 4.74 5.55 -20.77
CA ARG A 55 4.36 6.79 -20.10
C ARG A 55 5.51 7.37 -19.25
N PHE A 56 6.73 6.97 -19.55
CA PHE A 56 7.92 7.31 -18.78
C PHE A 56 9.04 7.77 -19.68
N SER A 57 9.67 8.91 -19.38
CA SER A 57 10.84 9.43 -20.09
C SER A 57 11.86 10.01 -19.11
N THR A 58 13.08 10.22 -19.59
CA THR A 58 14.17 10.74 -18.77
C THR A 58 14.96 11.80 -19.51
N VAL A 59 15.41 12.83 -18.77
CA VAL A 59 16.42 13.78 -19.16
C VAL A 59 17.62 13.56 -18.25
N ALA A 60 18.76 13.19 -18.82
CA ALA A 60 19.96 12.92 -18.03
C ALA A 60 20.71 14.23 -17.72
N ILE A 61 21.01 14.43 -16.44
CA ILE A 61 21.93 15.50 -16.02
C ILE A 61 23.34 14.93 -16.09
N GLU A 62 24.19 15.56 -16.87
CA GLU A 62 25.61 15.25 -16.98
C GLU A 62 26.47 16.22 -16.17
N GLU A 63 27.74 15.90 -15.97
CA GLU A 63 28.65 16.70 -15.15
C GLU A 63 28.82 18.12 -15.72
N HIS A 64 28.85 18.29 -17.03
CA HIS A 64 28.97 19.60 -17.67
C HIS A 64 27.75 20.50 -17.37
N ASN A 65 26.52 19.98 -17.28
CA ASN A 65 25.35 20.78 -16.97
C ASN A 65 25.45 21.43 -15.57
N VAL A 66 26.11 20.72 -14.62
CA VAL A 66 26.35 21.24 -13.28
C VAL A 66 27.44 22.32 -13.29
N THR A 67 28.50 22.11 -14.09
CA THR A 67 29.65 23.05 -14.17
C THR A 67 29.33 24.29 -14.97
N ASP A 68 28.56 24.17 -16.03
CA ASP A 68 28.20 25.25 -16.92
C ASP A 68 26.98 26.06 -16.42
N GLY A 69 26.21 25.46 -15.48
CA GLY A 69 25.08 26.11 -14.82
C GLY A 69 23.84 26.22 -15.72
N ASP A 70 23.65 25.29 -16.66
CA ASP A 70 22.57 25.29 -17.65
C ASP A 70 21.36 24.42 -17.26
N MET A 71 21.13 24.26 -15.95
CA MET A 71 20.11 23.36 -15.39
C MET A 71 18.69 23.72 -15.82
N GLU A 72 18.37 25.01 -15.90
CA GLU A 72 17.07 25.52 -16.37
C GLU A 72 16.85 25.19 -17.85
N GLU A 73 17.87 25.48 -18.69
CA GLU A 73 17.81 25.19 -20.13
C GLU A 73 17.69 23.70 -20.39
N LEU A 74 18.49 22.87 -19.70
CA LEU A 74 18.41 21.40 -19.80
C LEU A 74 17.00 20.89 -19.48
N LEU A 75 16.38 21.39 -18.40
CA LEU A 75 15.04 20.98 -18.02
C LEU A 75 14.01 21.39 -19.07
N ILE A 76 14.02 22.66 -19.50
CA ILE A 76 13.06 23.22 -20.44
C ILE A 76 13.18 22.52 -21.81
N GLU A 77 14.38 22.46 -22.35
CA GLU A 77 14.60 21.90 -23.69
C GLU A 77 14.46 20.37 -23.69
N GLY A 78 14.92 19.69 -22.61
CA GLY A 78 14.76 18.25 -22.48
C GLY A 78 13.29 17.82 -22.40
N VAL A 79 12.46 18.53 -21.62
CA VAL A 79 11.02 18.27 -21.54
C VAL A 79 10.35 18.61 -22.89
N THR A 80 10.74 19.71 -23.54
CA THR A 80 10.22 20.13 -24.84
C THR A 80 10.48 19.06 -25.90
N ASP A 81 11.73 18.60 -26.03
CA ASP A 81 12.14 17.58 -27.00
C ASP A 81 11.36 16.26 -26.82
N ILE A 82 11.15 15.83 -25.57
CA ILE A 82 10.32 14.65 -25.26
C ILE A 82 8.90 14.85 -25.77
N LEU A 83 8.25 15.98 -25.42
CA LEU A 83 6.84 16.23 -25.78
C LEU A 83 6.63 16.39 -27.30
N GLU A 84 7.63 16.88 -28.03
CA GLU A 84 7.59 16.99 -29.49
C GLU A 84 7.76 15.64 -30.20
N ARG A 85 8.47 14.68 -29.57
CA ARG A 85 8.69 13.34 -30.15
C ARG A 85 7.58 12.35 -29.82
N LEU A 86 6.75 12.61 -28.79
CA LEU A 86 5.65 11.72 -28.47
C LEU A 86 4.59 11.75 -29.59
N GLU A 87 4.16 10.56 -30.02
CA GLU A 87 3.10 10.43 -31.03
C GLU A 87 1.79 11.12 -30.60
N LYS A 88 1.47 11.04 -29.32
CA LYS A 88 0.32 11.72 -28.72
C LYS A 88 0.78 12.53 -27.52
N ARG A 89 0.52 13.84 -27.55
CA ARG A 89 0.81 14.73 -26.43
C ARG A 89 -0.07 14.34 -25.22
N PRO A 90 0.54 14.11 -24.04
CA PRO A 90 -0.22 13.83 -22.83
C PRO A 90 -0.93 15.09 -22.31
N PRO A 91 -2.11 14.96 -21.71
CA PRO A 91 -2.82 16.11 -21.11
C PRO A 91 -2.18 16.59 -19.81
N CYS A 92 -1.31 15.78 -19.20
CA CYS A 92 -0.59 16.09 -17.96
C CYS A 92 0.82 15.53 -18.01
N VAL A 93 1.77 16.29 -17.50
CA VAL A 93 3.17 15.88 -17.35
C VAL A 93 3.62 16.08 -15.92
N LEU A 94 4.05 14.99 -15.29
CA LEU A 94 4.68 15.00 -13.98
C LEU A 94 6.19 15.11 -14.18
N VAL A 95 6.76 16.29 -13.91
CA VAL A 95 8.21 16.53 -14.08
C VAL A 95 8.90 16.35 -12.74
N TYR A 96 9.70 15.30 -12.63
CA TYR A 96 10.46 14.97 -11.42
C TYR A 96 11.84 15.60 -11.47
N THR A 97 12.04 16.63 -10.65
CA THR A 97 13.36 17.22 -10.44
C THR A 97 14.12 16.46 -9.33
N SER A 98 15.44 16.45 -9.42
CA SER A 98 16.30 15.76 -8.47
C SER A 98 16.89 16.71 -7.42
N CYS A 99 17.56 16.15 -6.41
CA CYS A 99 18.28 16.92 -5.42
C CYS A 99 19.36 17.85 -6.02
N ILE A 100 19.85 17.57 -7.23
CA ILE A 100 20.84 18.42 -7.92
C ILE A 100 20.24 19.80 -8.20
N HIS A 101 19.03 19.88 -8.74
CA HIS A 101 18.33 21.16 -8.97
C HIS A 101 18.26 22.00 -7.69
N HIS A 102 17.92 21.36 -6.56
CA HIS A 102 17.85 22.05 -5.28
C HIS A 102 19.21 22.58 -4.82
N PHE A 103 20.28 21.78 -4.98
CA PHE A 103 21.64 22.20 -4.61
C PHE A 103 22.21 23.29 -5.51
N MET A 104 21.82 23.28 -6.80
CA MET A 104 22.23 24.29 -7.77
C MET A 104 21.41 25.59 -7.68
N GLY A 105 20.29 25.58 -6.96
CA GLY A 105 19.40 26.73 -6.85
C GLY A 105 18.64 27.03 -8.15
N THR A 106 18.33 25.99 -8.95
CA THR A 106 17.58 26.09 -10.21
C THR A 106 16.24 26.79 -10.00
N ASP A 107 15.95 27.79 -10.85
CA ASP A 107 14.66 28.50 -10.85
C ASP A 107 13.55 27.65 -11.50
N LEU A 108 12.99 26.73 -10.68
CA LEU A 108 11.94 25.83 -11.15
C LEU A 108 10.64 26.58 -11.50
N ASP A 109 10.33 27.69 -10.80
CA ASP A 109 9.11 28.45 -11.06
C ASP A 109 9.16 29.05 -12.48
N ASP A 110 10.32 29.57 -12.90
CA ASP A 110 10.50 30.07 -14.26
C ASP A 110 10.46 28.91 -15.29
N CYS A 111 11.11 27.78 -15.01
CA CYS A 111 11.05 26.60 -15.88
C CYS A 111 9.61 26.16 -16.16
N PHE A 112 8.79 26.01 -15.11
CA PHE A 112 7.39 25.58 -15.26
C PHE A 112 6.53 26.65 -15.95
N ARG A 113 6.82 27.95 -15.73
CA ARG A 113 6.16 29.04 -16.45
C ARG A 113 6.44 28.94 -17.95
N VAL A 114 7.71 28.78 -18.36
CA VAL A 114 8.10 28.66 -19.78
C VAL A 114 7.48 27.42 -20.43
N LEU A 115 7.50 26.26 -19.76
CA LEU A 115 6.86 25.04 -20.27
C LEU A 115 5.33 25.23 -20.44
N GLY A 116 4.66 25.88 -19.49
CA GLY A 116 3.23 26.18 -19.59
C GLY A 116 2.89 27.15 -20.75
N GLU A 117 3.78 28.10 -21.05
CA GLU A 117 3.63 29.00 -22.19
C GLU A 117 3.85 28.27 -23.55
N ARG A 118 4.82 27.32 -23.60
CA ARG A 118 5.08 26.51 -24.81
C ARG A 118 3.98 25.51 -25.10
N PHE A 119 3.39 24.91 -24.04
CA PHE A 119 2.39 23.86 -24.12
C PHE A 119 1.14 24.20 -23.30
N PRO A 120 0.32 25.17 -23.70
CA PRO A 120 -0.83 25.65 -22.93
C PRO A 120 -1.96 24.62 -22.79
N ASP A 121 -1.90 23.52 -23.56
CA ASP A 121 -2.81 22.40 -23.52
C ASP A 121 -2.38 21.28 -22.55
N VAL A 122 -1.22 21.44 -21.88
CA VAL A 122 -0.65 20.47 -20.95
C VAL A 122 -0.66 21.03 -19.52
N ASP A 123 -1.20 20.27 -18.58
CA ASP A 123 -1.03 20.57 -17.14
C ASP A 123 0.34 20.03 -16.67
N PHE A 124 1.28 20.91 -16.33
CA PHE A 124 2.56 20.53 -15.74
C PHE A 124 2.45 20.45 -14.22
N VAL A 125 3.00 19.40 -13.63
CA VAL A 125 3.06 19.21 -12.18
C VAL A 125 4.52 19.06 -11.77
N ASP A 126 4.97 19.95 -10.89
CA ASP A 126 6.29 19.90 -10.28
C ASP A 126 6.37 18.75 -9.26
N CYS A 127 7.15 17.75 -9.54
CA CYS A 127 7.38 16.59 -8.69
C CYS A 127 8.85 16.51 -8.26
N TYR A 128 9.11 15.78 -7.18
CA TYR A 128 10.44 15.76 -6.58
C TYR A 128 10.95 14.35 -6.37
N MET A 129 12.14 14.08 -6.90
CA MET A 129 12.91 12.89 -6.60
C MET A 129 14.07 13.26 -5.66
N THR A 130 13.80 13.33 -4.37
CA THR A 130 14.77 13.75 -3.35
C THR A 130 15.07 12.65 -2.34
N PRO A 131 15.87 11.63 -2.70
CA PRO A 131 16.20 10.52 -1.81
C PRO A 131 16.88 10.97 -0.50
N THR A 132 17.53 12.14 -0.50
CA THR A 132 18.13 12.76 0.70
C THR A 132 17.09 13.12 1.77
N MET A 133 15.82 13.36 1.39
CA MET A 133 14.73 13.69 2.30
C MET A 133 13.95 12.46 2.81
N ARG A 134 14.37 11.26 2.49
CA ARG A 134 13.64 10.02 2.82
C ARG A 134 13.36 9.85 4.33
N LYS A 135 14.19 10.42 5.19
CA LYS A 135 14.04 10.38 6.66
C LYS A 135 13.47 11.67 7.26
N SER A 136 13.05 12.63 6.44
CA SER A 136 12.41 13.86 6.91
C SER A 136 10.92 13.63 7.22
N THR A 137 10.30 14.57 7.91
CA THR A 137 8.85 14.56 8.18
C THR A 137 8.03 14.67 6.91
N LEU A 138 8.54 15.40 5.92
CA LEU A 138 7.98 15.49 4.57
C LEU A 138 8.85 14.66 3.63
N ASN A 139 8.65 13.35 3.67
CA ASN A 139 9.38 12.41 2.84
C ASN A 139 8.85 12.40 1.39
N PRO A 140 9.58 11.80 0.42
CA PRO A 140 9.18 11.77 -0.99
C PRO A 140 7.79 11.20 -1.26
N ASP A 141 7.35 10.21 -0.51
CA ASP A 141 6.01 9.61 -0.66
C ASP A 141 4.90 10.62 -0.27
N LYS A 142 5.03 11.29 0.87
CA LYS A 142 4.09 12.35 1.27
C LYS A 142 4.06 13.49 0.25
N MET A 143 5.22 13.90 -0.24
CA MET A 143 5.31 14.95 -1.27
C MET A 143 4.60 14.50 -2.55
N MET A 144 4.84 13.27 -3.01
CA MET A 144 4.21 12.75 -4.23
C MET A 144 2.69 12.68 -4.09
N ARG A 145 2.18 12.19 -2.93
CA ARG A 145 0.72 12.14 -2.70
C ARG A 145 0.07 13.52 -2.71
N LYS A 146 0.76 14.58 -2.27
CA LYS A 146 0.28 15.96 -2.43
C LYS A 146 0.23 16.35 -3.92
N ARG A 147 1.20 15.93 -4.72
CA ARG A 147 1.26 16.24 -6.16
C ARG A 147 0.22 15.48 -6.99
N LEU A 148 -0.29 14.34 -6.52
CA LEU A 148 -1.36 13.60 -7.20
C LEU A 148 -2.58 14.47 -7.55
N TYR A 149 -2.86 15.49 -6.77
CA TYR A 149 -4.04 16.34 -6.95
C TYR A 149 -3.70 17.78 -7.37
N ALA A 150 -2.43 18.04 -7.73
CA ALA A 150 -1.97 19.38 -8.06
C ALA A 150 -2.68 19.98 -9.28
N ALA A 151 -2.93 19.17 -10.32
CA ALA A 151 -3.62 19.60 -11.53
C ALA A 151 -5.16 19.71 -11.38
N ILE A 152 -5.74 19.23 -10.26
CA ILE A 152 -7.18 19.37 -10.00
C ILE A 152 -7.51 20.82 -9.71
N LYS A 153 -8.52 21.37 -10.38
CA LYS A 153 -9.07 22.69 -10.13
C LYS A 153 -10.43 22.57 -9.45
N PRO A 154 -10.82 23.52 -8.57
CA PRO A 154 -12.15 23.54 -7.99
C PRO A 154 -13.22 23.57 -9.09
N LEU A 155 -14.17 22.64 -9.01
CA LEU A 155 -15.39 22.62 -9.79
C LEU A 155 -16.57 23.02 -8.91
N LYS A 156 -17.79 23.08 -9.50
CA LYS A 156 -18.99 23.21 -8.70
C LYS A 156 -19.08 22.02 -7.75
N THR A 157 -19.05 22.30 -6.46
CA THR A 157 -19.12 21.26 -5.42
C THR A 157 -20.42 20.46 -5.54
N ASP A 158 -20.30 19.14 -5.54
CA ASP A 158 -21.42 18.22 -5.36
C ASP A 158 -21.29 17.61 -3.95
N GLU A 159 -22.19 17.92 -3.06
CA GLU A 159 -22.20 17.41 -1.68
C GLU A 159 -22.41 15.88 -1.61
N ASN A 160 -22.83 15.25 -2.72
CA ASN A 160 -22.96 13.81 -2.81
C ASN A 160 -21.63 13.13 -3.19
N ASP A 161 -20.63 13.87 -3.61
CA ASP A 161 -19.33 13.33 -3.97
C ASP A 161 -18.41 13.30 -2.75
N VAL A 162 -17.94 12.10 -2.39
CA VAL A 162 -16.94 11.86 -1.34
C VAL A 162 -15.69 11.28 -1.98
N LEU A 163 -14.56 11.98 -1.89
CA LEU A 163 -13.29 11.53 -2.47
C LEU A 163 -12.43 10.83 -1.41
N LEU A 164 -12.11 9.55 -1.64
CA LEU A 164 -11.04 8.86 -0.91
C LEU A 164 -9.70 9.25 -1.53
N SER A 165 -8.91 9.99 -0.75
CA SER A 165 -7.66 10.59 -1.20
C SER A 165 -6.45 9.77 -0.81
N GLY A 166 -5.54 9.58 -1.76
CA GLY A 166 -4.21 9.03 -1.55
C GLY A 166 -4.13 7.51 -1.51
N ASN A 167 -5.23 6.79 -1.72
CA ASN A 167 -5.21 5.34 -1.92
C ASN A 167 -4.59 4.99 -3.27
N CYS A 168 -3.87 3.87 -3.31
CA CYS A 168 -3.23 3.36 -4.53
C CYS A 168 -4.09 2.31 -5.24
N PHE A 169 -5.03 1.71 -4.54
CA PHE A 169 -5.96 0.71 -5.04
C PHE A 169 -7.39 1.17 -4.76
N ALA A 170 -8.27 0.96 -5.72
CA ALA A 170 -9.70 1.17 -5.50
C ALA A 170 -10.21 0.19 -4.44
N VAL A 171 -11.07 0.66 -3.54
CA VAL A 171 -11.69 -0.24 -2.57
C VAL A 171 -12.71 -1.15 -3.25
N THR A 172 -12.96 -2.32 -2.65
CA THR A 172 -13.96 -3.27 -3.16
C THR A 172 -15.38 -2.76 -2.97
N ASP A 173 -16.33 -3.31 -3.71
CA ASP A 173 -17.75 -2.95 -3.58
C ASP A 173 -18.33 -3.25 -2.19
N SER A 174 -17.79 -4.25 -1.51
CA SER A 174 -18.17 -4.64 -0.14
C SER A 174 -17.44 -3.87 0.96
N CYS A 175 -16.46 -3.03 0.61
CA CYS A 175 -15.68 -2.26 1.58
C CYS A 175 -16.58 -1.36 2.44
N ASP A 176 -16.38 -1.37 3.76
CA ASP A 176 -17.19 -0.63 4.72
C ASP A 176 -17.26 0.88 4.42
N ILE A 177 -16.19 1.48 3.89
CA ILE A 177 -16.20 2.89 3.44
C ILE A 177 -17.25 3.08 2.35
N LYS A 178 -17.22 2.25 1.31
CA LYS A 178 -18.11 2.38 0.15
C LYS A 178 -19.56 2.13 0.55
N VAL A 179 -19.79 1.06 1.30
CA VAL A 179 -21.13 0.68 1.80
C VAL A 179 -21.77 1.82 2.61
N LEU A 180 -21.02 2.48 3.52
CA LEU A 180 -21.54 3.59 4.32
C LEU A 180 -21.85 4.83 3.47
N ILE A 181 -21.00 5.15 2.51
CA ILE A 181 -21.19 6.29 1.60
C ILE A 181 -22.43 6.07 0.74
N GLU A 182 -22.59 4.86 0.19
CA GLU A 182 -23.76 4.50 -0.62
C GLU A 182 -25.06 4.41 0.23
N LYS A 183 -24.98 3.92 1.49
CA LYS A 183 -26.10 3.96 2.46
C LYS A 183 -26.60 5.39 2.69
N ALA A 184 -25.69 6.38 2.67
CA ALA A 184 -26.03 7.79 2.75
C ALA A 184 -26.56 8.41 1.44
N GLY A 185 -26.71 7.63 0.37
CA GLY A 185 -27.12 8.11 -0.96
C GLY A 185 -26.04 8.94 -1.67
N LYS A 186 -24.78 8.79 -1.26
CA LYS A 186 -23.63 9.52 -1.82
C LYS A 186 -22.79 8.61 -2.74
N ARG A 187 -21.81 9.22 -3.44
CA ARG A 187 -20.91 8.52 -4.35
C ARG A 187 -19.49 8.58 -3.83
N LEU A 188 -18.81 7.44 -3.84
CA LEU A 188 -17.38 7.38 -3.59
C LEU A 188 -16.62 7.67 -4.88
N LEU A 189 -15.74 8.66 -4.83
CA LEU A 189 -14.77 8.97 -5.88
C LEU A 189 -13.38 8.50 -5.43
N GLU A 190 -12.63 7.92 -6.36
CA GLU A 190 -11.28 7.43 -6.12
C GLU A 190 -10.41 7.65 -7.34
N LEU A 191 -9.16 8.08 -7.15
CA LEU A 191 -8.22 8.26 -8.24
C LEU A 191 -7.97 6.95 -9.02
N PRO A 192 -7.77 5.78 -8.38
CA PRO A 192 -7.58 4.52 -9.11
C PRO A 192 -8.77 4.08 -9.98
N ASN A 193 -9.95 4.64 -9.77
CA ASN A 193 -11.16 4.39 -10.57
C ASN A 193 -11.35 5.36 -11.74
N THR A 194 -10.41 6.29 -11.95
CA THR A 194 -10.51 7.23 -13.08
C THR A 194 -9.93 6.59 -14.35
N ASN A 195 -10.72 6.58 -15.43
CA ASN A 195 -10.33 5.92 -16.68
C ASN A 195 -9.52 6.82 -17.62
N ASN A 196 -9.65 8.13 -17.48
CA ASN A 196 -9.02 9.12 -18.33
C ASN A 196 -8.79 10.44 -17.57
N TYR A 197 -8.02 11.35 -18.16
CA TYR A 197 -7.68 12.61 -17.53
C TYR A 197 -8.90 13.52 -17.29
N ALA A 198 -9.94 13.43 -18.12
CA ALA A 198 -11.17 14.20 -17.91
C ALA A 198 -11.93 13.70 -16.66
N ASP A 199 -11.93 12.40 -16.39
CA ASP A 199 -12.51 11.84 -15.17
C ASP A 199 -11.69 12.22 -13.94
N TYR A 200 -10.36 12.21 -14.03
CA TYR A 200 -9.49 12.72 -12.98
C TYR A 200 -9.80 14.17 -12.61
N LYS A 201 -10.02 15.05 -13.58
CA LYS A 201 -10.39 16.46 -13.32
C LYS A 201 -11.74 16.59 -12.60
N LYS A 202 -12.67 15.63 -12.77
CA LYS A 202 -13.97 15.63 -12.07
C LYS A 202 -13.85 15.40 -10.57
N LEU A 203 -12.72 14.86 -10.08
CA LEU A 203 -12.46 14.75 -8.63
C LEU A 203 -12.52 16.12 -7.93
N GLY A 204 -12.38 17.22 -8.66
CA GLY A 204 -12.53 18.59 -8.18
C GLY A 204 -13.97 18.98 -7.77
N SER A 205 -14.98 18.13 -7.97
CA SER A 205 -16.37 18.35 -7.52
C SER A 205 -16.61 17.86 -6.08
N ALA A 206 -15.68 17.14 -5.45
CA ALA A 206 -15.87 16.49 -4.17
C ALA A 206 -16.35 17.45 -3.08
N GLY A 207 -17.42 17.07 -2.35
CA GLY A 207 -17.97 17.80 -1.20
C GLY A 207 -17.35 17.40 0.14
N LEU A 208 -16.67 16.25 0.18
CA LEU A 208 -15.92 15.77 1.34
C LEU A 208 -14.67 15.02 0.86
N ILE A 209 -13.54 15.27 1.50
CA ILE A 209 -12.30 14.51 1.30
C ILE A 209 -12.09 13.59 2.48
N ILE A 210 -11.87 12.29 2.24
CA ILE A 210 -11.50 11.33 3.27
C ILE A 210 -10.13 10.73 2.97
N SER A 211 -9.39 10.33 4.00
CA SER A 211 -8.12 9.62 3.85
C SER A 211 -7.99 8.52 4.90
N ASN A 212 -7.58 7.33 4.44
CA ASN A 212 -7.34 6.16 5.30
C ASN A 212 -5.85 5.85 5.52
N LEU A 213 -4.95 6.50 4.77
CA LEU A 213 -3.51 6.35 4.90
C LEU A 213 -2.89 7.57 5.60
N SER A 214 -2.08 7.33 6.62
CA SER A 214 -1.40 8.41 7.37
C SER A 214 -0.47 9.25 6.49
N VAL A 215 0.16 8.63 5.47
CA VAL A 215 1.03 9.33 4.50
C VAL A 215 0.26 10.25 3.57
N ALA A 216 -1.05 10.02 3.38
CA ALA A 216 -1.92 10.82 2.51
C ALA A 216 -2.65 11.95 3.25
N LYS A 217 -2.52 12.04 4.58
CA LYS A 217 -3.21 13.05 5.39
C LYS A 217 -2.96 14.46 4.89
N ASP A 218 -1.67 14.82 4.70
CA ASP A 218 -1.29 16.17 4.28
C ASP A 218 -1.83 16.49 2.87
N ALA A 219 -1.90 15.49 1.99
CA ALA A 219 -2.48 15.62 0.66
C ALA A 219 -4.00 15.85 0.71
N ALA A 220 -4.71 15.11 1.57
CA ALA A 220 -6.14 15.27 1.79
C ALA A 220 -6.49 16.66 2.35
N ASP A 221 -5.72 17.11 3.33
CA ASP A 221 -5.93 18.42 3.96
C ASP A 221 -5.68 19.58 2.98
N GLU A 222 -4.61 19.48 2.16
CA GLU A 222 -4.29 20.48 1.12
C GLU A 222 -5.35 20.51 0.01
N LEU A 223 -5.78 19.34 -0.46
CA LEU A 223 -6.84 19.26 -1.46
C LEU A 223 -8.16 19.82 -0.92
N ALA A 224 -8.53 19.48 0.32
CA ALA A 224 -9.73 19.99 0.95
C ALA A 224 -9.70 21.52 1.08
N ALA A 225 -8.57 22.07 1.49
CA ALA A 225 -8.38 23.53 1.55
C ALA A 225 -8.51 24.18 0.16
N LYS A 226 -7.92 23.57 -0.88
CA LYS A 226 -8.00 24.02 -2.28
C LYS A 226 -9.43 24.02 -2.81
N LEU A 227 -10.22 23.00 -2.46
CA LEU A 227 -11.61 22.86 -2.90
C LEU A 227 -12.59 23.61 -1.99
N GLY A 228 -12.16 24.12 -0.83
CA GLY A 228 -13.02 24.80 0.15
C GLY A 228 -13.97 23.87 0.89
N VAL A 229 -13.59 22.59 1.06
CA VAL A 229 -14.40 21.53 1.70
C VAL A 229 -13.71 20.97 2.95
N LYS A 230 -14.38 20.07 3.68
CA LYS A 230 -13.79 19.42 4.85
C LYS A 230 -12.94 18.22 4.47
N SER A 231 -11.89 17.93 5.27
CA SER A 231 -11.19 16.67 5.28
C SER A 231 -11.53 15.85 6.51
N LEU A 232 -11.54 14.50 6.37
CA LEU A 232 -11.76 13.56 7.46
C LEU A 232 -10.71 12.46 7.41
N GLN A 233 -10.04 12.23 8.54
CA GLN A 233 -9.10 11.14 8.69
C GLN A 233 -9.78 9.92 9.33
N ILE A 234 -9.72 8.79 8.64
CA ILE A 234 -10.21 7.47 9.07
C ILE A 234 -9.07 6.44 8.92
N PRO A 235 -8.02 6.53 9.77
CA PRO A 235 -6.79 5.77 9.56
C PRO A 235 -7.06 4.26 9.56
N PHE A 236 -6.31 3.54 8.70
CA PHE A 236 -6.36 2.09 8.62
C PHE A 236 -5.99 1.44 9.96
N SER A 237 -6.73 0.41 10.36
CA SER A 237 -6.47 -0.39 11.56
C SER A 237 -7.02 -1.80 11.41
N PHE A 238 -6.49 -2.73 12.22
CA PHE A 238 -7.04 -4.07 12.47
C PHE A 238 -7.72 -4.17 13.86
N GLY A 239 -7.64 -3.13 14.69
CA GLY A 239 -8.32 -3.08 15.98
C GLY A 239 -9.81 -2.78 15.82
N TYR A 240 -10.69 -3.67 16.29
CA TYR A 240 -12.15 -3.55 16.13
C TYR A 240 -12.73 -2.22 16.61
N ASN A 241 -12.27 -1.75 17.77
CA ASN A 241 -12.74 -0.47 18.32
C ASN A 241 -12.24 0.73 17.48
N GLU A 242 -11.00 0.69 16.98
CA GLU A 242 -10.48 1.74 16.09
C GLU A 242 -11.24 1.77 14.76
N ILE A 243 -11.55 0.59 14.20
CA ILE A 243 -12.38 0.46 12.98
C ILE A 243 -13.78 1.05 13.27
N LYS A 244 -14.42 0.65 14.37
CA LYS A 244 -15.72 1.19 14.79
C LYS A 244 -15.71 2.72 14.86
N ASP A 245 -14.74 3.29 15.58
CA ASP A 245 -14.63 4.73 15.78
C ASP A 245 -14.48 5.47 14.44
N ASN A 246 -13.71 4.91 13.51
CA ASN A 246 -13.54 5.47 12.18
C ASN A 246 -14.82 5.38 11.34
N LEU A 247 -15.54 4.26 11.39
CA LEU A 247 -16.80 4.08 10.66
C LEU A 247 -17.92 4.97 11.24
N VAL A 248 -17.98 5.15 12.56
CA VAL A 248 -18.89 6.11 13.22
C VAL A 248 -18.59 7.54 12.78
N LYS A 249 -17.30 7.94 12.74
CA LYS A 249 -16.90 9.27 12.26
C LYS A 249 -17.30 9.47 10.80
N LEU A 250 -17.06 8.47 9.94
CA LEU A 250 -17.43 8.52 8.53
C LEU A 250 -18.95 8.64 8.37
N ALA A 251 -19.72 7.77 9.03
CA ALA A 251 -21.17 7.77 9.00
C ALA A 251 -21.74 9.14 9.38
N GLY A 252 -21.27 9.72 10.49
CA GLY A 252 -21.67 11.07 10.90
C GLY A 252 -21.31 12.15 9.89
N ALA A 253 -20.16 12.04 9.21
CA ALA A 253 -19.73 13.02 8.21
C ALA A 253 -20.55 12.94 6.91
N VAL A 254 -21.02 11.76 6.53
CA VAL A 254 -21.83 11.57 5.32
C VAL A 254 -23.34 11.66 5.58
N GLY A 255 -23.77 11.76 6.83
CA GLY A 255 -25.19 11.95 7.21
C GLY A 255 -25.95 10.64 7.35
N THR A 256 -25.31 9.54 7.79
CA THR A 256 -25.92 8.26 8.10
C THR A 256 -25.47 7.74 9.48
N GLU A 257 -25.89 6.54 9.85
CA GLU A 257 -25.48 5.88 11.09
C GLU A 257 -24.74 4.58 10.78
N TYR A 258 -23.74 4.25 11.60
CA TYR A 258 -23.08 2.95 11.63
C TYR A 258 -23.65 2.12 12.80
N ASP A 259 -24.49 1.16 12.48
CA ASP A 259 -25.31 0.37 13.41
C ASP A 259 -25.05 -1.15 13.32
N THR A 260 -24.08 -1.58 12.50
CA THR A 260 -23.81 -3.00 12.21
C THR A 260 -22.62 -3.59 12.98
N PHE A 261 -22.04 -2.85 13.92
CA PHE A 261 -20.77 -3.20 14.59
C PHE A 261 -20.72 -4.64 15.10
N GLU A 262 -21.73 -5.10 15.85
CA GLU A 262 -21.74 -6.46 16.41
C GLU A 262 -21.82 -7.54 15.31
N ALA A 263 -22.58 -7.26 14.24
CA ALA A 263 -22.69 -8.17 13.11
C ALA A 263 -21.37 -8.23 12.31
N ASP A 264 -20.70 -7.10 12.14
CA ASP A 264 -19.43 -7.00 11.42
C ASP A 264 -18.29 -7.67 12.20
N CYS A 265 -18.23 -7.49 13.55
CA CYS A 265 -17.32 -8.22 14.41
C CYS A 265 -17.52 -9.73 14.26
N LYS A 266 -18.76 -10.19 14.36
CA LYS A 266 -19.10 -11.62 14.22
C LYS A 266 -18.66 -12.18 12.88
N LYS A 267 -18.89 -11.44 11.78
CA LYS A 267 -18.48 -11.82 10.43
C LYS A 267 -16.96 -11.94 10.30
N ALA A 268 -16.22 -10.98 10.86
CA ALA A 268 -14.76 -11.01 10.88
C ALA A 268 -14.23 -12.20 11.71
N ASP A 269 -14.78 -12.44 12.89
CA ASP A 269 -14.42 -13.57 13.77
C ASP A 269 -14.70 -14.93 13.09
N GLU A 270 -15.82 -15.05 12.39
CA GLU A 270 -16.18 -16.26 11.65
C GLU A 270 -15.19 -16.51 10.48
N ALA A 271 -14.79 -15.47 9.74
CA ALA A 271 -13.82 -15.56 8.66
C ALA A 271 -12.42 -15.94 9.20
N LEU A 272 -11.97 -15.30 10.28
CA LEU A 272 -10.70 -15.62 10.92
C LEU A 272 -10.68 -17.05 11.46
N ARG A 273 -11.78 -17.52 12.07
CA ARG A 273 -11.92 -18.90 12.55
C ARG A 273 -11.86 -19.88 11.39
N ALA A 274 -12.59 -19.64 10.29
CA ALA A 274 -12.56 -20.50 9.11
C ALA A 274 -11.15 -20.59 8.50
N ALA A 275 -10.43 -19.47 8.43
CA ALA A 275 -9.04 -19.44 8.00
C ALA A 275 -8.14 -20.23 8.97
N LYS A 276 -8.32 -20.08 10.29
CA LYS A 276 -7.56 -20.81 11.30
C LYS A 276 -7.80 -22.32 11.22
N ASP A 277 -9.03 -22.75 10.97
CA ASP A 277 -9.38 -24.18 10.81
C ASP A 277 -8.63 -24.82 9.63
N VAL A 278 -8.36 -24.05 8.56
CA VAL A 278 -7.59 -24.53 7.39
C VAL A 278 -6.09 -24.45 7.65
N ILE A 279 -5.60 -23.30 8.10
CA ILE A 279 -4.17 -23.01 8.27
C ILE A 279 -3.58 -23.81 9.46
N GLY A 280 -4.38 -24.07 10.48
CA GLY A 280 -3.94 -24.81 11.66
C GLY A 280 -2.82 -24.09 12.42
N ASP A 281 -1.83 -24.84 12.87
CA ASP A 281 -0.70 -24.32 13.65
C ASP A 281 0.49 -23.91 12.77
N CYS A 282 0.27 -23.74 11.45
CA CYS A 282 1.28 -23.20 10.55
C CYS A 282 1.81 -21.86 11.07
N ARG A 283 3.13 -21.70 11.07
CA ARG A 283 3.76 -20.45 11.47
C ARG A 283 3.46 -19.35 10.47
N ILE A 284 3.28 -18.14 10.95
CA ILE A 284 3.02 -16.95 10.13
C ILE A 284 4.15 -15.95 10.29
N ALA A 285 4.68 -15.49 9.16
CA ALA A 285 5.59 -14.36 9.08
C ALA A 285 4.86 -13.16 8.45
N VAL A 286 4.94 -12.00 9.08
CA VAL A 286 4.32 -10.77 8.59
C VAL A 286 5.39 -9.78 8.18
N ASP A 287 5.23 -9.05 7.06
CA ASP A 287 6.11 -7.93 6.73
C ASP A 287 5.37 -6.58 6.68
N GLY A 288 6.16 -5.50 6.77
CA GLY A 288 5.64 -4.13 6.74
C GLY A 288 5.30 -3.62 5.33
N MET A 289 5.33 -4.49 4.29
CA MET A 289 4.93 -4.10 2.94
C MET A 289 3.49 -4.48 2.65
N ILE A 290 3.01 -5.59 3.24
CA ILE A 290 1.62 -6.02 3.04
C ILE A 290 0.62 -5.00 3.60
N THR A 291 0.97 -4.36 4.71
CA THR A 291 0.12 -3.38 5.40
C THR A 291 0.96 -2.26 6.01
N THR A 292 0.35 -1.10 6.16
CA THR A 292 0.93 0.02 6.93
C THR A 292 0.86 -0.20 8.44
N ARG A 293 0.18 -1.28 8.91
CA ARG A 293 -0.03 -1.63 10.32
C ARG A 293 0.34 -3.11 10.62
N PRO A 294 1.62 -3.51 10.43
CA PRO A 294 2.03 -4.91 10.55
C PRO A 294 1.92 -5.46 11.98
N TYR A 295 2.12 -4.64 13.01
CA TYR A 295 1.98 -5.09 14.41
C TYR A 295 0.52 -5.23 14.81
N SER A 296 -0.37 -4.35 14.35
CA SER A 296 -1.81 -4.45 14.54
C SER A 296 -2.36 -5.71 13.87
N LEU A 297 -1.91 -6.02 12.64
CA LEU A 297 -2.24 -7.28 11.96
C LEU A 297 -1.76 -8.50 12.74
N ALA A 298 -0.48 -8.51 13.14
CA ALA A 298 0.08 -9.63 13.88
C ALA A 298 -0.66 -9.85 15.21
N ARG A 299 -1.08 -8.78 15.89
CA ARG A 299 -1.88 -8.83 17.09
C ARG A 299 -3.27 -9.42 16.84
N LEU A 300 -4.01 -8.92 15.84
CA LEU A 300 -5.31 -9.47 15.44
C LEU A 300 -5.22 -10.98 15.25
N LEU A 301 -4.25 -11.43 14.46
CA LEU A 301 -4.06 -12.84 14.17
C LEU A 301 -3.70 -13.65 15.41
N ALA A 302 -2.82 -13.14 16.29
CA ALA A 302 -2.44 -13.79 17.55
C ALA A 302 -3.63 -13.90 18.51
N GLU A 303 -4.47 -12.87 18.63
CA GLU A 303 -5.69 -12.88 19.44
C GLU A 303 -6.71 -13.93 18.94
N HIS A 304 -6.67 -14.29 17.64
CA HIS A 304 -7.48 -15.35 17.03
C HIS A 304 -6.74 -16.70 16.93
N GLY A 305 -5.67 -16.87 17.73
CA GLY A 305 -4.98 -18.14 17.90
C GLY A 305 -4.06 -18.56 16.74
N PHE A 306 -3.74 -17.67 15.80
CA PHE A 306 -2.72 -17.96 14.80
C PHE A 306 -1.32 -17.94 15.40
N ASN A 307 -0.44 -18.78 14.87
CA ASN A 307 0.94 -18.94 15.34
C ASN A 307 1.85 -17.90 14.66
N ILE A 308 1.96 -16.70 15.26
CA ILE A 308 2.81 -15.62 14.73
C ILE A 308 4.25 -15.86 15.19
N ASP A 309 5.14 -16.12 14.25
CA ASP A 309 6.54 -16.40 14.52
C ASP A 309 7.44 -15.17 14.41
N ILE A 310 7.24 -14.34 13.36
CA ILE A 310 8.13 -13.21 13.09
C ILE A 310 7.42 -12.05 12.40
N VAL A 311 7.80 -10.83 12.76
CA VAL A 311 7.38 -9.61 12.08
C VAL A 311 8.61 -8.90 11.52
N PHE A 312 8.66 -8.76 10.19
CA PHE A 312 9.67 -8.00 9.46
C PHE A 312 9.18 -6.56 9.25
N SER A 313 9.67 -5.62 10.06
CA SER A 313 9.28 -4.21 9.93
C SER A 313 10.44 -3.29 10.27
N ASP A 314 10.61 -2.22 9.46
CA ASP A 314 11.71 -1.28 9.61
C ASP A 314 11.47 -0.22 10.69
N SER A 315 10.21 -0.05 11.11
CA SER A 315 9.80 0.87 12.18
C SER A 315 8.56 0.37 12.91
N VAL A 316 8.32 0.87 14.12
CA VAL A 316 7.07 0.62 14.87
C VAL A 316 5.93 1.52 14.35
N GLY A 317 6.26 2.66 13.75
CA GLY A 317 5.33 3.47 12.95
C GLY A 317 4.09 3.99 13.69
N GLY A 318 4.13 4.14 15.03
CA GLY A 318 2.97 4.55 15.85
C GLY A 318 2.12 3.38 16.34
N GLU A 319 2.59 2.14 16.21
CA GLU A 319 1.95 0.92 16.72
C GLU A 319 2.60 0.43 18.03
N ASP A 320 3.13 1.33 18.86
CA ASP A 320 3.84 0.98 20.10
C ASP A 320 3.01 0.08 21.01
N THR A 321 1.69 0.33 21.10
CA THR A 321 0.77 -0.48 21.90
C THR A 321 0.68 -1.92 21.40
N ASP A 322 0.55 -2.13 20.09
CA ASP A 322 0.45 -3.47 19.50
C ASP A 322 1.79 -4.20 19.59
N TYR A 323 2.90 -3.50 19.35
CA TYR A 323 4.25 -4.04 19.48
C TYR A 323 4.54 -4.53 20.91
N GLU A 324 4.25 -3.71 21.95
CA GLU A 324 4.46 -4.11 23.36
C GLU A 324 3.49 -5.21 23.77
N TRP A 325 2.25 -5.21 23.27
CA TRP A 325 1.31 -6.30 23.50
C TRP A 325 1.82 -7.64 22.95
N LEU A 326 2.33 -7.65 21.71
CA LEU A 326 2.91 -8.84 21.08
C LEU A 326 4.09 -9.39 21.87
N LYS A 327 5.01 -8.54 22.31
CA LYS A 327 6.17 -8.94 23.13
C LYS A 327 5.75 -9.61 24.43
N LYS A 328 4.66 -9.14 25.03
CA LYS A 328 4.17 -9.64 26.32
C LYS A 328 3.37 -10.94 26.18
N ASN A 329 2.57 -11.06 25.12
CA ASN A 329 1.52 -12.09 25.03
C ASN A 329 1.84 -13.21 24.01
N VAL A 330 2.84 -13.01 23.13
CA VAL A 330 3.25 -14.03 22.14
C VAL A 330 4.67 -14.49 22.46
N PRO A 331 4.83 -15.57 23.24
CA PRO A 331 6.16 -16.08 23.60
C PRO A 331 6.98 -16.49 22.38
N GLY A 332 8.21 -16.02 22.31
CA GLY A 332 9.14 -16.38 21.24
C GLY A 332 8.97 -15.62 19.92
N ILE A 333 8.01 -14.68 19.82
CA ILE A 333 7.88 -13.82 18.64
C ILE A 333 9.17 -13.06 18.36
N ARG A 334 9.55 -13.00 17.11
CA ARG A 334 10.75 -12.32 16.63
C ARG A 334 10.39 -11.04 15.87
N PHE A 335 11.26 -10.03 15.98
CA PHE A 335 11.11 -8.76 15.26
C PHE A 335 12.41 -8.42 14.54
N GLU A 336 12.36 -8.33 13.21
CA GLU A 336 13.53 -8.08 12.38
C GLU A 336 13.33 -6.84 11.51
N LYS A 337 14.43 -6.11 11.28
CA LYS A 337 14.46 -4.94 10.37
C LYS A 337 15.00 -5.33 9.01
N CYS A 338 14.17 -5.27 7.99
CA CYS A 338 14.53 -5.63 6.61
C CYS A 338 15.76 -4.88 6.08
N VAL A 339 15.89 -3.58 6.43
CA VAL A 339 16.98 -2.72 5.95
C VAL A 339 18.28 -2.88 6.73
N SER A 340 18.32 -3.71 7.79
CA SER A 340 19.58 -3.96 8.52
C SER A 340 20.60 -4.62 7.59
N PRO A 341 21.88 -4.16 7.57
CA PRO A 341 22.95 -4.81 6.80
C PRO A 341 23.10 -6.30 7.08
N ASP A 342 22.80 -6.74 8.30
CA ASP A 342 22.90 -8.14 8.73
C ASP A 342 21.88 -9.04 7.99
N MET A 343 20.80 -8.45 7.47
CA MET A 343 19.76 -9.18 6.69
C MET A 343 20.29 -9.71 5.34
N ARG A 344 21.43 -9.22 4.86
CA ARG A 344 22.06 -9.77 3.66
C ARG A 344 22.47 -11.24 3.82
N THR A 345 22.84 -11.63 5.01
CA THR A 345 23.25 -13.00 5.35
C THR A 345 22.24 -13.72 6.22
N TYR A 346 21.09 -13.07 6.45
CA TYR A 346 20.01 -13.66 7.26
C TYR A 346 19.59 -15.01 6.67
N ARG A 347 19.40 -15.99 7.55
CA ARG A 347 18.80 -17.28 7.25
C ARG A 347 17.71 -17.52 8.27
N TYR A 348 16.52 -17.77 7.76
CA TYR A 348 15.41 -18.15 8.63
C TYR A 348 15.71 -19.50 9.26
N GLU A 349 15.78 -19.53 10.57
CA GLU A 349 15.92 -20.75 11.36
C GLU A 349 14.58 -21.07 12.01
N GLU A 350 14.13 -22.32 11.84
CA GLU A 350 12.97 -22.79 12.56
C GLU A 350 13.28 -22.81 14.06
N PRO A 351 12.41 -22.25 14.94
CA PRO A 351 12.59 -22.38 16.37
C PRO A 351 12.70 -23.87 16.74
N VAL A 352 13.71 -24.21 17.52
CA VAL A 352 13.88 -25.57 18.05
C VAL A 352 12.73 -25.83 19.04
N GLU A 353 11.87 -26.79 18.73
CA GLU A 353 10.84 -27.23 19.68
C GLU A 353 11.51 -27.73 20.95
N SER A 354 11.43 -26.95 22.02
CA SER A 354 11.82 -27.44 23.33
C SER A 354 10.80 -28.49 23.77
N SER A 355 11.28 -29.71 24.01
CA SER A 355 10.48 -30.87 24.39
C SER A 355 9.74 -30.75 25.76
N ASP A 356 9.65 -29.54 26.33
CA ASP A 356 9.13 -29.27 27.67
C ASP A 356 7.94 -28.30 27.76
N SER A 357 7.14 -28.13 26.71
CA SER A 357 5.87 -27.41 26.85
C SER A 357 4.72 -28.39 27.12
N LYS A 358 4.48 -28.70 28.37
CA LYS A 358 3.24 -29.32 28.84
C LYS A 358 2.07 -28.38 28.53
N LEU A 359 1.19 -28.84 27.66
CA LEU A 359 -0.09 -28.25 27.31
C LEU A 359 -0.89 -27.92 28.60
N VAL A 360 -1.13 -26.62 28.83
CA VAL A 360 -2.19 -26.19 29.74
C VAL A 360 -3.49 -26.31 28.93
N GLN A 361 -4.24 -27.35 29.18
CA GLN A 361 -5.60 -27.52 28.68
C GLN A 361 -6.49 -26.49 29.36
N VAL A 362 -6.95 -25.51 28.61
CA VAL A 362 -8.12 -24.69 29.02
C VAL A 362 -9.35 -25.53 28.66
N GLN A 363 -10.11 -25.90 29.68
CA GLN A 363 -11.38 -26.58 29.52
C GLN A 363 -12.43 -25.62 29.00
N ASP A 364 -12.84 -25.81 27.75
CA ASP A 364 -14.03 -25.17 27.21
C ASP A 364 -15.30 -25.88 27.64
N ASN A 365 -16.10 -25.17 28.42
CA ASN A 365 -17.49 -25.49 28.62
C ASN A 365 -18.33 -24.59 27.72
N ALA A 366 -18.79 -25.10 26.61
CA ALA A 366 -19.98 -24.56 25.94
C ALA A 366 -20.58 -25.57 24.94
N SER A 367 -21.65 -26.17 25.35
CA SER A 367 -22.64 -26.79 24.48
C SER A 367 -23.46 -25.71 23.78
N ASN A 368 -23.41 -25.64 22.45
CA ASN A 368 -24.62 -25.43 21.63
C ASN A 368 -24.28 -25.70 20.16
N LYS A 369 -24.88 -26.76 19.64
CA LYS A 369 -25.02 -27.02 18.21
C LYS A 369 -26.30 -26.31 17.75
N ASP A 370 -26.20 -25.44 16.76
CA ASP A 370 -27.23 -25.35 15.74
C ASP A 370 -26.71 -24.73 14.44
N SER A 371 -27.12 -25.37 13.41
CA SER A 371 -26.91 -25.25 11.99
C SER A 371 -27.04 -23.84 11.40
N TYR A 372 -26.00 -23.37 10.65
CA TYR A 372 -26.14 -22.63 9.41
C TYR A 372 -24.77 -22.62 8.70
N ASN A 373 -24.59 -23.54 7.76
CA ASN A 373 -23.44 -23.53 6.86
C ASN A 373 -23.80 -24.20 5.56
N THR A 374 -24.21 -23.46 4.55
CA THR A 374 -24.39 -24.04 3.21
C THR A 374 -24.37 -22.96 2.13
N SER A 375 -23.23 -22.32 1.88
CA SER A 375 -23.02 -21.61 0.62
C SER A 375 -21.57 -21.46 0.16
N ILE A 376 -20.56 -21.69 1.00
CA ILE A 376 -19.15 -21.65 0.57
C ILE A 376 -18.58 -23.08 0.40
N ILE A 377 -19.19 -24.11 0.99
CA ILE A 377 -18.72 -25.52 0.94
C ILE A 377 -19.12 -26.22 -0.35
N THR A 378 -19.97 -25.66 -1.20
CA THR A 378 -20.46 -26.32 -2.42
C THR A 378 -19.46 -26.28 -3.59
N ALA A 379 -18.35 -25.56 -3.47
CA ALA A 379 -17.27 -25.56 -4.48
C ALA A 379 -16.09 -26.50 -4.13
N ILE A 380 -16.03 -27.05 -2.91
CA ILE A 380 -15.00 -27.99 -2.47
C ILE A 380 -15.69 -29.30 -2.11
N GLY A 381 -15.48 -30.32 -2.94
CA GLY A 381 -16.16 -31.61 -2.86
C GLY A 381 -16.19 -32.26 -1.49
N ASN A 382 -17.30 -32.92 -1.21
CA ASN A 382 -17.59 -33.72 -0.03
C ASN A 382 -16.59 -34.87 0.15
N ASN A 383 -15.45 -34.65 0.81
CA ASN A 383 -14.70 -35.74 1.45
C ASN A 383 -13.59 -35.19 2.34
N LYS A 384 -13.82 -35.12 3.64
CA LYS A 384 -12.81 -34.78 4.63
C LYS A 384 -11.61 -35.75 4.66
N SER A 385 -11.76 -36.98 4.13
CA SER A 385 -10.67 -37.97 4.03
C SER A 385 -9.74 -37.73 2.85
N ASP A 386 -10.25 -37.16 1.73
CA ASP A 386 -9.47 -36.99 0.50
C ASP A 386 -8.63 -35.69 0.54
N ILE A 387 -9.00 -34.74 1.39
CA ILE A 387 -8.25 -33.50 1.58
C ILE A 387 -6.94 -33.76 2.36
N ALA A 388 -6.95 -34.72 3.27
CA ALA A 388 -5.76 -35.03 4.09
C ALA A 388 -4.66 -35.82 3.33
N GLU A 389 -5.02 -36.57 2.27
CA GLU A 389 -4.05 -37.38 1.51
C GLU A 389 -3.44 -36.66 0.29
N SER A 390 -4.05 -35.54 -0.21
CA SER A 390 -3.50 -34.83 -1.37
C SER A 390 -2.38 -33.82 -1.02
N PHE A 391 -2.14 -33.51 0.25
CA PHE A 391 -1.13 -32.56 0.69
C PHE A 391 0.15 -33.25 1.19
N GLY A 392 1.00 -33.68 0.27
CA GLY A 392 2.31 -34.29 0.55
C GLY A 392 3.34 -33.35 1.22
N ASN A 393 3.10 -32.05 1.40
CA ASN A 393 3.95 -31.15 2.20
C ASN A 393 3.11 -29.94 2.64
N LYS A 394 2.62 -29.96 3.89
CA LYS A 394 2.04 -28.74 4.48
C LYS A 394 3.11 -27.66 4.52
N PRO A 395 2.77 -26.39 4.21
CA PRO A 395 3.72 -25.29 4.33
C PRO A 395 4.22 -25.19 5.78
N LYS A 396 5.53 -25.06 5.94
CA LYS A 396 6.14 -24.82 7.27
C LYS A 396 5.87 -23.42 7.78
N ILE A 397 5.64 -22.46 6.87
CA ILE A 397 5.37 -21.06 7.17
C ILE A 397 4.51 -20.43 6.08
N LEU A 398 3.49 -19.67 6.48
CA LEU A 398 2.72 -18.80 5.62
C LEU A 398 3.28 -17.38 5.75
N ALA A 399 3.71 -16.78 4.64
CA ALA A 399 4.24 -15.43 4.64
C ALA A 399 3.15 -14.42 4.24
N LEU A 400 3.01 -13.35 4.99
CA LEU A 400 2.17 -12.22 4.67
C LEU A 400 3.06 -11.10 4.14
N GLY A 401 3.21 -11.03 2.82
CA GLY A 401 4.03 -10.11 2.06
C GLY A 401 5.27 -10.75 1.41
N GLN A 402 5.77 -10.12 0.34
CA GLN A 402 6.91 -10.64 -0.43
C GLN A 402 8.23 -10.64 0.32
N LYS A 403 8.49 -9.68 1.21
CA LYS A 403 9.73 -9.66 2.01
C LYS A 403 9.73 -10.79 3.03
N ALA A 404 8.58 -11.05 3.68
CA ALA A 404 8.42 -12.19 4.56
C ALA A 404 8.66 -13.50 3.79
N ALA A 405 8.09 -13.65 2.60
CA ALA A 405 8.31 -14.81 1.73
C ALA A 405 9.78 -14.95 1.34
N TYR A 406 10.45 -13.87 0.97
CA TYR A 406 11.86 -13.86 0.62
C TYR A 406 12.77 -14.33 1.78
N PHE A 407 12.58 -13.75 2.98
CA PHE A 407 13.42 -14.10 4.13
C PHE A 407 13.15 -15.49 4.67
N THR A 408 11.92 -15.98 4.58
CA THR A 408 11.54 -17.33 5.04
C THR A 408 11.65 -18.40 3.95
N GLN A 409 11.95 -18.00 2.71
CA GLN A 409 11.97 -18.88 1.52
C GLN A 409 10.64 -19.63 1.33
N SER A 410 9.52 -18.99 1.70
CA SER A 410 8.20 -19.60 1.58
C SER A 410 7.61 -19.38 0.19
N SER A 411 7.14 -20.45 -0.44
CA SER A 411 6.30 -20.40 -1.64
C SER A 411 4.82 -20.17 -1.34
N TYR A 412 4.44 -20.15 -0.07
CA TYR A 412 3.07 -19.92 0.40
C TYR A 412 2.98 -18.50 0.96
N PHE A 413 2.52 -17.56 0.15
CA PHE A 413 2.49 -16.17 0.60
C PHE A 413 1.34 -15.35 0.01
N VAL A 414 0.83 -14.42 0.81
CA VAL A 414 -0.08 -13.37 0.36
C VAL A 414 0.74 -12.27 -0.30
N ASP A 415 0.45 -11.99 -1.57
CA ASP A 415 1.11 -10.94 -2.34
C ASP A 415 0.21 -9.70 -2.39
N MET A 416 0.43 -8.77 -1.47
CA MET A 416 -0.29 -7.52 -1.36
C MET A 416 0.66 -6.41 -0.91
N VAL A 417 0.35 -5.17 -1.24
CA VAL A 417 1.13 -3.97 -0.88
C VAL A 417 0.22 -2.93 -0.25
N GLU A 418 0.67 -2.34 0.86
CA GLU A 418 0.05 -1.18 1.51
C GLU A 418 -1.47 -1.30 1.73
N ASN A 419 -1.91 -2.42 2.29
CA ASN A 419 -3.30 -2.81 2.53
C ASN A 419 -4.10 -3.18 1.25
N GLY A 420 -3.55 -2.97 0.03
CA GLY A 420 -4.31 -3.21 -1.20
C GLY A 420 -5.67 -2.47 -1.19
N PRO A 421 -6.74 -3.15 -1.62
CA PRO A 421 -8.10 -2.58 -1.61
C PRO A 421 -8.82 -2.73 -0.25
N LEU A 422 -8.13 -3.21 0.80
CA LEU A 422 -8.76 -3.61 2.07
C LEU A 422 -8.99 -2.41 2.98
N TYR A 423 -10.09 -2.43 3.72
CA TYR A 423 -10.37 -1.54 4.84
C TYR A 423 -11.48 -2.12 5.73
N GLY A 424 -11.39 -1.86 7.04
CA GLY A 424 -12.43 -2.18 7.98
C GLY A 424 -12.64 -3.68 8.23
N PHE A 425 -13.85 -4.07 8.59
CA PHE A 425 -14.23 -5.46 8.85
C PHE A 425 -14.27 -6.31 7.58
N ASP A 426 -14.78 -5.75 6.47
CA ASP A 426 -14.69 -6.43 5.16
C ASP A 426 -13.23 -6.72 4.78
N GLY A 427 -12.33 -5.78 5.08
CA GLY A 427 -10.89 -5.96 4.87
C GLY A 427 -10.32 -7.15 5.64
N ILE A 428 -10.75 -7.38 6.89
CA ILE A 428 -10.35 -8.54 7.69
C ILE A 428 -10.89 -9.85 7.10
N VAL A 429 -12.15 -9.86 6.66
CA VAL A 429 -12.76 -11.03 6.01
C VAL A 429 -11.96 -11.42 4.76
N ARG A 430 -11.71 -10.46 3.87
CA ARG A 430 -10.96 -10.70 2.63
C ARG A 430 -9.52 -11.11 2.86
N LEU A 431 -8.84 -10.51 3.84
CA LEU A 431 -7.50 -10.95 4.21
C LEU A 431 -7.50 -12.41 4.67
N SER A 432 -8.50 -12.82 5.44
CA SER A 432 -8.65 -14.22 5.89
C SER A 432 -8.83 -15.19 4.70
N GLU A 433 -9.59 -14.78 3.68
CA GLU A 433 -9.75 -15.52 2.43
C GLU A 433 -8.42 -15.61 1.66
N MET A 434 -7.71 -14.49 1.50
CA MET A 434 -6.39 -14.44 0.84
C MET A 434 -5.35 -15.31 1.56
N MET A 435 -5.35 -15.32 2.89
CA MET A 435 -4.49 -16.19 3.70
C MET A 435 -4.79 -17.66 3.45
N THR A 436 -6.07 -18.03 3.42
CA THR A 436 -6.52 -19.41 3.14
C THR A 436 -6.11 -19.84 1.74
N GLU A 437 -6.39 -19.03 0.74
CA GLU A 437 -6.01 -19.30 -0.66
C GLU A 437 -4.50 -19.47 -0.80
N SER A 438 -3.72 -18.54 -0.22
CA SER A 438 -2.26 -18.58 -0.28
C SER A 438 -1.66 -19.76 0.49
N PHE A 439 -2.32 -20.26 1.53
CA PHE A 439 -1.93 -21.45 2.25
C PHE A 439 -2.17 -22.74 1.44
N LEU A 440 -3.25 -22.76 0.66
CA LEU A 440 -3.61 -23.92 -0.18
C LEU A 440 -2.85 -23.97 -1.50
N ASN A 441 -2.41 -22.82 -2.02
CA ASN A 441 -1.82 -22.69 -3.35
C ASN A 441 -0.40 -22.10 -3.27
N ALA A 442 0.60 -22.94 -3.52
CA ALA A 442 1.98 -22.49 -3.61
C ALA A 442 2.20 -21.59 -4.83
N LYS A 443 2.96 -20.53 -4.65
CA LYS A 443 3.42 -19.62 -5.71
C LYS A 443 4.90 -19.87 -6.00
N ASP A 444 5.31 -19.64 -7.24
CA ASP A 444 6.74 -19.66 -7.59
C ASP A 444 7.40 -18.35 -7.10
N LEU A 445 7.96 -18.41 -5.89
CA LEU A 445 8.63 -17.26 -5.27
C LEU A 445 9.74 -16.72 -6.17
N LYS A 446 10.55 -17.61 -6.78
CA LYS A 446 11.66 -17.19 -7.65
C LYS A 446 11.12 -16.42 -8.86
N LYS A 447 10.12 -16.96 -9.54
CA LYS A 447 9.47 -16.31 -10.67
C LYS A 447 8.88 -14.97 -10.24
N THR A 448 8.18 -14.90 -9.09
CA THR A 448 7.60 -13.64 -8.56
C THR A 448 8.66 -12.57 -8.34
N LEU A 449 9.85 -12.95 -7.84
CA LEU A 449 10.96 -12.00 -7.66
C LEU A 449 11.63 -11.61 -8.99
N ASP A 450 11.71 -12.55 -9.94
CA ASP A 450 12.39 -12.34 -11.24
C ASP A 450 11.54 -11.49 -12.21
N ILE A 451 10.21 -11.57 -12.17
CA ILE A 451 9.31 -10.76 -13.02
C ILE A 451 9.19 -9.31 -12.57
N LYS A 452 9.68 -8.98 -11.42
CA LYS A 452 9.77 -7.62 -10.92
C LYS A 452 10.42 -6.71 -11.96
N GLY A 453 9.69 -5.71 -12.42
CA GLY A 453 10.15 -4.80 -13.47
C GLY A 453 9.61 -5.11 -14.88
N TRP A 454 8.72 -6.11 -15.05
CA TRP A 454 8.14 -6.48 -16.35
C TRP A 454 6.63 -6.78 -16.27
N GLY A 455 5.89 -5.97 -15.53
CA GLY A 455 4.48 -6.20 -15.28
C GLY A 455 4.29 -7.18 -14.12
N CYS A 456 4.26 -6.64 -12.92
CA CYS A 456 4.03 -7.39 -11.70
C CYS A 456 2.52 -7.42 -11.42
N GLU A 457 1.93 -8.62 -11.29
CA GLU A 457 0.48 -8.78 -11.07
C GLU A 457 -0.03 -8.05 -9.82
N SER A 458 0.80 -7.84 -8.82
CA SER A 458 0.44 -7.09 -7.63
C SER A 458 0.47 -5.55 -7.80
N CYS A 459 0.86 -5.06 -8.99
CA CYS A 459 0.83 -3.64 -9.35
C CYS A 459 -0.29 -3.27 -10.33
N ILE A 460 -0.93 -4.26 -10.95
CA ILE A 460 -1.89 -4.07 -12.05
C ILE A 460 -3.30 -4.21 -11.52
#